data_e31dd30555db17ec8722b2fa6f349879
#
_entry.id   e31dd30555db17ec8722b2fa6f349879
#
_cell.length_a   1.000
_cell.length_b   1.000
_cell.length_c   1.000
_cell.angle_alpha   90.00
_cell.angle_beta   90.00
_cell.angle_gamma   90.00
#
_symmetry.space_group_name_H-M   'P 1'
#
loop_
_entity.id
_entity.type
_entity.pdbx_description
1 polymer ?
#
loop_
_entity_poly.entity_id
_entity_poly.type
_entity_poly.pdbx_seq_one_letter_code
_entity_poly.pdbx_strand_id
1 'polypeptide(L)'
;HKSLFSHLHTLSRQFGYTRDSKILNILMLAHADGIIQGPVIAFFNEASLYRPMRFEIKTLGALLDSIHTHRITHFVAVPTIISLMERLCRDRQDAFFTEDFQTVISTGAYLNARLWKTVEEHFQVRIANVYGLTETVTGGLFSGPGNNDHCIGTVGKPADCEVKIVDEQGSELRTGEPGELLMRGDHVMKGYLNAPEATARVLREGWLSTGDIATVDEEGFYRIVGRKKNIVISGGINIHPEEITEVLNLSPHVADAVTFGVPDGVWGERVVSAVSLTNPGGLSENDLISFCRVYLEETKIPDRIYVLSTLPKGPAGKVIIEKVKEVIQQVDSYRNTDLQGDLKSKVISIAAYCFRVNQFDLSIHHGPDDTTGWDSLTHLEFVAALEDHFGIIFSPSEIMQIERLSDAWKIITEKLSQGWQKRPLP
;
A
#
# COMPACT_ATOMS: atom_id res chain seq x y z
N HIS A 1 -0.34 18.88 25.46
CA HIS A 1 -0.10 17.81 26.45
C HIS A 1 -1.37 17.04 26.82
N LYS A 2 -2.56 17.71 26.97
CA LYS A 2 -3.80 17.01 27.34
C LYS A 2 -4.10 15.85 26.37
N SER A 3 -4.11 16.12 25.06
CA SER A 3 -4.39 15.12 24.03
C SER A 3 -3.41 13.95 24.07
N LEU A 4 -2.12 14.23 24.27
CA LEU A 4 -1.10 13.22 24.38
C LEU A 4 -1.34 12.32 25.60
N PHE A 5 -1.52 12.89 26.79
CA PHE A 5 -1.73 12.08 27.99
C PHE A 5 -3.03 11.29 27.96
N SER A 6 -4.13 11.87 27.44
CA SER A 6 -5.37 11.13 27.25
C SER A 6 -5.15 9.89 26.39
N HIS A 7 -4.48 10.07 25.23
CA HIS A 7 -4.22 8.96 24.33
C HIS A 7 -3.25 7.91 24.89
N LEU A 8 -2.22 8.32 25.65
CA LEU A 8 -1.31 7.38 26.31
C LEU A 8 -2.05 6.48 27.32
N HIS A 9 -3.01 7.03 28.08
CA HIS A 9 -3.87 6.22 28.94
C HIS A 9 -4.72 5.24 28.15
N THR A 10 -5.31 5.67 27.04
CA THR A 10 -6.09 4.79 26.14
C THR A 10 -5.22 3.64 25.63
N LEU A 11 -4.03 3.94 25.06
CA LEU A 11 -3.11 2.92 24.56
C LEU A 11 -2.68 1.96 25.65
N SER A 12 -2.35 2.48 26.85
CA SER A 12 -1.90 1.65 27.99
C SER A 12 -2.97 0.65 28.38
N ARG A 13 -4.22 1.07 28.43
CA ARG A 13 -5.35 0.19 28.76
C ARG A 13 -5.66 -0.77 27.60
N GLN A 14 -5.69 -0.28 26.36
CA GLN A 14 -6.05 -1.08 25.18
C GLN A 14 -5.07 -2.24 24.95
N PHE A 15 -3.78 -1.99 25.15
CA PHE A 15 -2.73 -2.99 24.93
C PHE A 15 -2.17 -3.61 26.20
N GLY A 16 -2.65 -3.20 27.38
CA GLY A 16 -2.20 -3.76 28.65
C GLY A 16 -0.73 -3.45 28.97
N TYR A 17 -0.23 -2.28 28.55
CA TYR A 17 1.16 -1.89 28.82
C TYR A 17 1.40 -1.75 30.33
N THR A 18 2.50 -2.35 30.79
CA THR A 18 3.00 -2.31 32.17
C THR A 18 4.51 -2.01 32.16
N ARG A 19 5.10 -1.87 33.35
CA ARG A 19 6.55 -1.77 33.55
C ARG A 19 7.35 -2.97 33.00
N ASP A 20 6.71 -4.14 32.90
CA ASP A 20 7.33 -5.36 32.39
C ASP A 20 7.20 -5.49 30.86
N SER A 21 6.47 -4.58 30.24
CA SER A 21 6.30 -4.57 28.78
C SER A 21 7.61 -4.26 28.07
N LYS A 22 7.84 -4.97 26.96
CA LYS A 22 9.00 -4.84 26.09
C LYS A 22 8.53 -4.58 24.67
N ILE A 23 8.62 -3.31 24.28
CA ILE A 23 8.03 -2.81 23.04
C ILE A 23 9.09 -2.78 21.94
N LEU A 24 8.88 -3.55 20.87
CA LEU A 24 9.67 -3.45 19.66
C LEU A 24 8.98 -2.46 18.71
N ASN A 25 9.60 -1.31 18.50
CA ASN A 25 9.11 -0.30 17.55
C ASN A 25 10.27 0.23 16.72
N ILE A 26 10.29 -0.10 15.43
CA ILE A 26 11.32 0.30 14.46
C ILE A 26 10.86 1.41 13.52
N LEU A 27 9.67 1.95 13.73
CA LEU A 27 9.12 3.01 12.90
C LEU A 27 9.93 4.30 13.03
N MET A 28 9.87 5.14 12.01
CA MET A 28 10.60 6.41 11.99
C MET A 28 10.16 7.33 13.13
N LEU A 29 11.09 7.81 13.94
CA LEU A 29 10.80 8.73 15.05
C LEU A 29 10.27 10.10 14.61
N ALA A 30 10.44 10.45 13.35
CA ALA A 30 9.85 11.66 12.75
C ALA A 30 8.33 11.51 12.50
N HIS A 31 7.80 10.28 12.52
CA HIS A 31 6.37 10.00 12.42
C HIS A 31 5.76 9.84 13.81
N ALA A 32 4.49 10.23 13.97
CA ALA A 32 3.79 10.17 15.24
C ALA A 32 3.77 8.74 15.82
N ASP A 33 3.49 7.71 15.02
CA ASP A 33 3.51 6.32 15.47
C ASP A 33 4.89 5.86 15.96
N GLY A 34 5.95 6.35 15.32
CA GLY A 34 7.32 6.01 15.74
C GLY A 34 7.69 6.58 17.09
N ILE A 35 7.30 7.83 17.36
CA ILE A 35 7.68 8.50 18.62
C ILE A 35 6.67 8.18 19.75
N ILE A 36 5.37 8.19 19.46
CA ILE A 36 4.34 8.02 20.50
C ILE A 36 4.19 6.55 20.90
N GLN A 37 4.05 5.64 19.95
CA GLN A 37 3.96 4.21 20.20
C GLN A 37 5.34 3.55 20.40
N GLY A 38 6.39 4.33 20.53
CA GLY A 38 7.75 3.91 20.84
C GLY A 38 8.21 4.50 22.16
N PRO A 39 9.15 5.47 22.13
CA PRO A 39 9.77 5.99 23.37
C PRO A 39 8.77 6.63 24.33
N VAL A 40 7.73 7.33 23.83
CA VAL A 40 6.81 8.06 24.70
C VAL A 40 5.92 7.11 25.51
N ILE A 41 5.32 6.10 24.87
CA ILE A 41 4.49 5.11 25.58
C ILE A 41 5.32 4.21 26.50
N ALA A 42 6.54 3.85 26.08
CA ALA A 42 7.46 3.08 26.91
C ALA A 42 7.82 3.86 28.18
N PHE A 43 8.22 5.13 28.03
CA PHE A 43 8.54 5.99 29.17
C PHE A 43 7.33 6.19 30.09
N PHE A 44 6.14 6.41 29.52
CA PHE A 44 4.91 6.63 30.27
C PHE A 44 4.53 5.43 31.17
N ASN A 45 4.79 4.20 30.73
CA ASN A 45 4.47 2.97 31.45
C ASN A 45 5.66 2.37 32.22
N GLU A 46 6.79 3.08 32.32
CA GLU A 46 8.04 2.54 32.86
C GLU A 46 8.53 1.27 32.13
N ALA A 47 8.09 1.08 30.88
CA ALA A 47 8.35 -0.08 30.04
C ALA A 47 9.70 0.03 29.30
N SER A 48 10.14 -1.06 28.68
CA SER A 48 11.35 -1.09 27.87
C SER A 48 11.04 -0.89 26.38
N LEU A 49 11.82 -0.03 25.73
CA LEU A 49 11.78 0.13 24.27
C LEU A 49 12.97 -0.58 23.63
N TYR A 50 12.70 -1.38 22.62
CA TYR A 50 13.70 -2.06 21.81
C TYR A 50 13.70 -1.50 20.39
N ARG A 51 14.88 -1.05 19.96
CA ARG A 51 15.16 -0.60 18.58
C ARG A 51 16.53 -1.16 18.18
N PRO A 52 16.63 -2.49 17.96
CA PRO A 52 17.93 -3.18 17.89
C PRO A 52 18.74 -2.77 16.67
N MET A 53 18.08 -2.35 15.59
CA MET A 53 18.74 -1.98 14.34
C MET A 53 17.86 -1.04 13.50
N ARG A 54 18.48 -0.41 12.50
CA ARG A 54 17.73 0.27 11.45
C ARG A 54 17.03 -0.80 10.60
N PHE A 55 15.75 -0.59 10.31
CA PHE A 55 15.01 -1.49 9.45
C PHE A 55 15.54 -1.42 8.01
N GLU A 56 15.94 -2.58 7.50
CA GLU A 56 16.26 -2.86 6.11
C GLU A 56 15.68 -4.24 5.77
N ILE A 57 15.34 -4.50 4.51
CA ILE A 57 14.76 -5.79 4.11
C ILE A 57 15.65 -6.96 4.53
N LYS A 58 16.98 -6.82 4.34
CA LYS A 58 17.97 -7.86 4.73
C LYS A 58 18.07 -8.11 6.23
N THR A 59 17.61 -7.19 7.08
CA THR A 59 17.65 -7.31 8.55
C THR A 59 16.35 -7.86 9.14
N LEU A 60 15.35 -8.13 8.31
CA LEU A 60 14.02 -8.55 8.76
C LEU A 60 14.06 -9.87 9.55
N GLY A 61 14.84 -10.85 9.12
CA GLY A 61 15.03 -12.10 9.85
C GLY A 61 15.62 -11.89 11.25
N ALA A 62 16.70 -11.09 11.34
CA ALA A 62 17.31 -10.74 12.63
C ALA A 62 16.38 -9.93 13.53
N LEU A 63 15.48 -9.12 12.94
CA LEU A 63 14.45 -8.41 13.69
C LEU A 63 13.47 -9.39 14.34
N LEU A 64 13.02 -10.42 13.62
CA LEU A 64 12.14 -11.46 14.16
C LEU A 64 12.86 -12.28 15.24
N ASP A 65 14.15 -12.63 15.05
CA ASP A 65 14.95 -13.32 16.07
C ASP A 65 15.08 -12.50 17.36
N SER A 66 15.03 -11.15 17.26
CA SER A 66 15.09 -10.26 18.43
C SER A 66 13.86 -10.38 19.32
N ILE A 67 12.74 -10.89 18.83
CA ILE A 67 11.51 -11.11 19.61
C ILE A 67 11.79 -12.15 20.70
N HIS A 68 12.39 -13.27 20.36
CA HIS A 68 12.82 -14.28 21.33
C HIS A 68 13.97 -13.77 22.21
N THR A 69 15.02 -13.23 21.59
CA THR A 69 16.24 -12.83 22.32
C THR A 69 15.96 -11.81 23.41
N HIS A 70 15.06 -10.88 23.16
CA HIS A 70 14.73 -9.82 24.10
C HIS A 70 13.41 -10.06 24.84
N ARG A 71 12.71 -11.17 24.58
CA ARG A 71 11.41 -11.50 25.18
C ARG A 71 10.42 -10.35 24.93
N ILE A 72 10.30 -9.93 23.68
CA ILE A 72 9.41 -8.83 23.27
C ILE A 72 7.96 -9.20 23.57
N THR A 73 7.21 -8.22 24.09
CA THR A 73 5.78 -8.40 24.40
C THR A 73 4.87 -7.80 23.31
N HIS A 74 5.28 -6.69 22.74
CA HIS A 74 4.50 -5.94 21.74
C HIS A 74 5.39 -5.55 20.56
N PHE A 75 4.92 -5.79 19.34
CA PHE A 75 5.61 -5.38 18.14
C PHE A 75 4.77 -4.37 17.35
N VAL A 76 5.23 -3.12 17.27
CA VAL A 76 4.57 -2.06 16.50
C VAL A 76 5.13 -2.03 15.09
N ALA A 77 4.27 -2.23 14.10
CA ALA A 77 4.64 -2.32 12.70
C ALA A 77 3.63 -1.60 11.79
N VAL A 78 4.08 -1.20 10.61
CA VAL A 78 3.19 -0.76 9.52
C VAL A 78 2.84 -1.96 8.63
N PRO A 79 1.71 -1.94 7.91
CA PRO A 79 1.29 -3.02 7.02
C PRO A 79 2.37 -3.48 6.03
N THR A 80 3.22 -2.58 5.57
CA THR A 80 4.36 -2.93 4.67
C THR A 80 5.34 -3.89 5.35
N ILE A 81 5.67 -3.68 6.62
CA ILE A 81 6.56 -4.58 7.38
C ILE A 81 5.87 -5.93 7.56
N ILE A 82 4.58 -5.93 7.91
CA ILE A 82 3.77 -7.14 8.06
C ILE A 82 3.73 -7.94 6.73
N SER A 83 3.57 -7.26 5.60
CA SER A 83 3.60 -7.88 4.28
C SER A 83 4.97 -8.49 3.94
N LEU A 84 6.06 -7.78 4.28
CA LEU A 84 7.41 -8.30 4.08
C LEU A 84 7.70 -9.52 4.96
N MET A 85 7.22 -9.54 6.19
CA MET A 85 7.32 -10.72 7.07
C MET A 85 6.64 -11.93 6.43
N GLU A 86 5.40 -11.77 5.97
CA GLU A 86 4.65 -12.85 5.33
C GLU A 86 5.36 -13.38 4.08
N ARG A 87 5.96 -12.50 3.28
CA ARG A 87 6.60 -12.88 2.01
C ARG A 87 8.00 -13.48 2.17
N LEU A 88 8.80 -12.97 3.09
CA LEU A 88 10.24 -13.24 3.17
C LEU A 88 10.65 -14.09 4.37
N CYS A 89 9.77 -14.30 5.36
CA CYS A 89 10.09 -14.99 6.61
C CYS A 89 9.11 -16.13 6.91
N ARG A 90 8.60 -16.79 5.87
CA ARG A 90 7.67 -17.93 6.01
C ARG A 90 8.27 -19.13 6.74
N ASP A 91 9.58 -19.26 6.72
CA ASP A 91 10.35 -20.28 7.45
C ASP A 91 10.45 -20.00 8.95
N ARG A 92 9.95 -18.86 9.44
CA ARG A 92 10.04 -18.40 10.83
C ARG A 92 8.66 -18.34 11.49
N GLN A 93 7.86 -19.39 11.33
CA GLN A 93 6.50 -19.47 11.89
C GLN A 93 6.48 -19.34 13.40
N ASP A 94 7.55 -19.74 14.06
CA ASP A 94 7.73 -19.73 15.51
C ASP A 94 8.22 -18.38 16.07
N ALA A 95 8.43 -17.36 15.24
CA ALA A 95 9.02 -16.08 15.64
C ALA A 95 8.29 -15.41 16.83
N PHE A 96 7.00 -15.67 16.98
CA PHE A 96 6.16 -15.13 18.04
C PHE A 96 5.81 -16.15 19.14
N PHE A 97 6.33 -17.38 19.07
CA PHE A 97 6.04 -18.43 20.06
C PHE A 97 6.87 -18.25 21.33
N THR A 98 6.56 -17.19 22.06
CA THR A 98 7.12 -16.94 23.39
C THR A 98 5.98 -16.72 24.39
N GLU A 99 6.20 -17.09 25.64
CA GLU A 99 5.21 -16.90 26.71
C GLU A 99 4.89 -15.42 26.96
N ASP A 100 5.80 -14.53 26.58
CA ASP A 100 5.68 -13.09 26.85
C ASP A 100 4.97 -12.35 25.71
N PHE A 101 4.98 -12.87 24.47
CA PHE A 101 4.47 -12.13 23.32
C PHE A 101 2.94 -12.00 23.37
N GLN A 102 2.43 -10.81 23.21
CA GLN A 102 1.01 -10.51 23.32
C GLN A 102 0.36 -10.18 21.98
N THR A 103 0.94 -9.25 21.21
CA THR A 103 0.30 -8.78 19.98
C THR A 103 1.27 -8.07 19.04
N VAL A 104 0.96 -8.13 17.74
CA VAL A 104 1.46 -7.21 16.72
C VAL A 104 0.49 -6.04 16.62
N ILE A 105 0.98 -4.81 16.68
CA ILE A 105 0.17 -3.60 16.54
C ILE A 105 0.42 -3.02 15.15
N SER A 106 -0.60 -3.09 14.31
CA SER A 106 -0.60 -2.49 12.97
C SER A 106 -1.11 -1.05 13.04
N THR A 107 -0.37 -0.12 12.47
CA THR A 107 -0.70 1.31 12.52
C THR A 107 -0.23 2.06 11.26
N GLY A 108 -0.70 3.28 11.09
CA GLY A 108 -0.18 4.26 10.13
C GLY A 108 -0.61 4.08 8.68
N ALA A 109 -1.17 2.93 8.29
CA ALA A 109 -1.68 2.67 6.94
C ALA A 109 -2.83 1.64 6.97
N TYR A 110 -3.51 1.49 5.84
CA TYR A 110 -4.54 0.47 5.66
C TYR A 110 -3.94 -0.94 5.74
N LEU A 111 -4.50 -1.78 6.60
CA LEU A 111 -4.15 -3.20 6.70
C LEU A 111 -5.17 -4.03 5.91
N ASN A 112 -4.72 -4.60 4.80
CA ASN A 112 -5.55 -5.46 3.95
C ASN A 112 -6.05 -6.69 4.73
N ALA A 113 -7.35 -7.00 4.64
CA ALA A 113 -7.98 -8.08 5.39
C ALA A 113 -7.36 -9.46 5.09
N ARG A 114 -6.99 -9.72 3.84
CA ARG A 114 -6.34 -10.98 3.46
C ARG A 114 -4.95 -11.09 4.08
N LEU A 115 -4.13 -10.03 3.96
CA LEU A 115 -2.80 -10.00 4.59
C LEU A 115 -2.93 -10.25 6.10
N TRP A 116 -3.86 -9.54 6.75
CA TRP A 116 -4.13 -9.68 8.17
C TRP A 116 -4.42 -11.13 8.54
N LYS A 117 -5.40 -11.75 7.87
CA LYS A 117 -5.79 -13.14 8.09
C LYS A 117 -4.62 -14.11 7.86
N THR A 118 -3.92 -13.95 6.73
CA THR A 118 -2.78 -14.81 6.38
C THR A 118 -1.67 -14.77 7.42
N VAL A 119 -1.33 -13.58 7.92
CA VAL A 119 -0.26 -13.43 8.94
C VAL A 119 -0.69 -14.02 10.28
N GLU A 120 -1.92 -13.79 10.73
CA GLU A 120 -2.42 -14.40 11.96
C GLU A 120 -2.43 -15.93 11.89
N GLU A 121 -2.87 -16.49 10.77
CA GLU A 121 -2.90 -17.95 10.56
C GLU A 121 -1.48 -18.54 10.44
N HIS A 122 -0.58 -17.86 9.73
CA HIS A 122 0.76 -18.37 9.47
C HIS A 122 1.67 -18.31 10.69
N PHE A 123 1.70 -17.16 11.35
CA PHE A 123 2.57 -16.92 12.51
C PHE A 123 1.89 -17.21 13.86
N GLN A 124 0.63 -17.66 13.85
CA GLN A 124 -0.17 -17.94 15.05
C GLN A 124 -0.15 -16.77 16.03
N VAL A 125 -0.26 -15.56 15.53
CA VAL A 125 -0.17 -14.30 16.26
C VAL A 125 -1.46 -13.51 16.11
N ARG A 126 -1.81 -12.72 17.13
CA ARG A 126 -2.92 -11.77 17.04
C ARG A 126 -2.41 -10.41 16.56
N ILE A 127 -3.07 -9.82 15.57
CA ILE A 127 -2.81 -8.45 15.15
C ILE A 127 -3.90 -7.53 15.69
N ALA A 128 -3.51 -6.46 16.33
CA ALA A 128 -4.38 -5.33 16.64
C ALA A 128 -4.20 -4.25 15.57
N ASN A 129 -5.29 -3.73 15.01
CA ASN A 129 -5.24 -2.66 14.01
C ASN A 129 -5.68 -1.33 14.63
N VAL A 130 -4.87 -0.30 14.50
CA VAL A 130 -5.09 1.04 15.07
C VAL A 130 -5.36 2.03 13.96
N TYR A 131 -6.51 2.70 14.04
CA TYR A 131 -6.84 3.83 13.20
C TYR A 131 -6.77 5.13 13.97
N GLY A 132 -6.09 6.08 13.40
CA GLY A 132 -6.00 7.45 13.86
C GLY A 132 -5.19 8.32 12.93
N LEU A 133 -5.12 9.58 13.29
CA LEU A 133 -4.43 10.64 12.55
C LEU A 133 -3.38 11.28 13.47
N THR A 134 -2.47 12.06 12.93
CA THR A 134 -1.60 12.93 13.73
C THR A 134 -2.44 13.87 14.61
N GLU A 135 -3.56 14.32 14.08
CA GLU A 135 -4.54 15.18 14.73
C GLU A 135 -5.26 14.50 15.93
N THR A 136 -5.21 13.17 16.02
CA THR A 136 -5.75 12.36 17.13
C THR A 136 -4.67 11.63 17.91
N VAL A 137 -3.41 12.08 17.81
CA VAL A 137 -2.26 11.49 18.51
C VAL A 137 -2.10 9.98 18.17
N THR A 138 -2.30 9.60 16.90
CA THR A 138 -2.14 8.26 16.32
C THR A 138 -3.24 7.23 16.58
N GLY A 139 -4.32 7.57 17.25
CA GLY A 139 -5.37 6.58 17.53
C GLY A 139 -6.76 7.17 17.68
N GLY A 140 -7.69 6.33 18.06
CA GLY A 140 -9.10 6.63 18.30
C GLY A 140 -9.99 5.42 18.09
N LEU A 141 -9.75 4.60 17.04
CA LEU A 141 -10.43 3.34 16.84
C LEU A 141 -9.44 2.18 16.87
N PHE A 142 -9.87 1.05 17.42
CA PHE A 142 -9.03 -0.12 17.64
C PHE A 142 -9.80 -1.40 17.29
N SER A 143 -9.19 -2.25 16.46
CA SER A 143 -9.64 -3.62 16.24
C SER A 143 -8.66 -4.58 16.91
N GLY A 144 -9.08 -5.23 17.99
CA GLY A 144 -8.23 -6.09 18.81
C GLY A 144 -7.41 -5.33 19.87
N PRO A 145 -6.56 -6.04 20.63
CA PRO A 145 -6.26 -7.48 20.55
C PRO A 145 -7.31 -8.41 21.19
N GLY A 146 -8.27 -7.88 21.97
CA GLY A 146 -9.30 -8.67 22.65
C GLY A 146 -10.25 -9.38 21.67
N ASN A 147 -10.74 -10.56 22.03
CA ASN A 147 -11.60 -11.35 21.13
C ASN A 147 -12.90 -10.63 20.74
N ASN A 148 -13.48 -9.83 21.66
CA ASN A 148 -14.75 -9.12 21.40
C ASN A 148 -14.58 -7.86 20.54
N ASP A 149 -13.34 -7.38 20.40
CA ASP A 149 -13.02 -6.14 19.70
C ASP A 149 -12.18 -6.39 18.43
N HIS A 150 -11.94 -7.66 18.09
CA HIS A 150 -11.17 -8.06 16.93
C HIS A 150 -12.10 -8.40 15.75
N CYS A 151 -12.02 -7.61 14.69
CA CYS A 151 -12.75 -7.84 13.46
C CYS A 151 -11.85 -7.53 12.26
N ILE A 152 -11.42 -8.59 11.55
CA ILE A 152 -10.52 -8.48 10.40
C ILE A 152 -11.15 -7.61 9.30
N GLY A 153 -10.34 -6.71 8.73
CA GLY A 153 -10.77 -5.80 7.66
C GLY A 153 -11.51 -4.56 8.16
N THR A 154 -11.52 -4.31 9.49
CA THR A 154 -12.07 -3.10 10.09
C THR A 154 -10.99 -2.29 10.77
N VAL A 155 -11.30 -1.05 11.13
CA VAL A 155 -10.49 -0.23 12.03
C VAL A 155 -10.98 -0.33 13.48
N GLY A 156 -11.96 -1.21 13.73
CA GLY A 156 -12.46 -1.54 15.06
C GLY A 156 -13.51 -0.57 15.58
N LYS A 157 -13.50 -0.41 16.90
CA LYS A 157 -14.45 0.41 17.65
C LYS A 157 -13.75 1.60 18.31
N PRO A 158 -14.49 2.70 18.59
CA PRO A 158 -13.93 3.84 19.29
C PRO A 158 -13.54 3.51 20.74
N ALA A 159 -12.41 4.02 21.20
CA ALA A 159 -11.97 3.94 22.58
C ALA A 159 -11.68 5.34 23.13
N ASP A 160 -12.37 5.71 24.22
CA ASP A 160 -12.28 7.02 24.88
C ASP A 160 -12.59 8.22 23.98
N CYS A 161 -13.37 7.99 22.93
CA CYS A 161 -13.81 9.03 22.01
C CYS A 161 -15.23 8.77 21.49
N GLU A 162 -15.84 9.82 20.98
CA GLU A 162 -17.08 9.76 20.24
C GLU A 162 -16.76 9.78 18.74
N VAL A 163 -17.51 9.00 17.98
CA VAL A 163 -17.35 8.90 16.53
C VAL A 163 -18.73 8.92 15.89
N LYS A 164 -18.86 9.60 14.76
CA LYS A 164 -20.07 9.57 13.94
C LYS A 164 -19.73 9.64 12.47
N ILE A 165 -20.64 9.15 11.64
CA ILE A 165 -20.54 9.22 10.18
C ILE A 165 -21.61 10.20 9.69
N VAL A 166 -21.24 11.14 8.84
CA VAL A 166 -22.14 12.22 8.38
C VAL A 166 -22.11 12.33 6.85
N ASP A 167 -23.24 12.82 6.32
CA ASP A 167 -23.36 13.22 4.92
C ASP A 167 -22.68 14.58 4.64
N GLU A 168 -22.80 15.09 3.43
CA GLU A 168 -22.25 16.41 3.03
C GLU A 168 -22.91 17.58 3.74
N GLN A 169 -24.14 17.40 4.23
CA GLN A 169 -24.91 18.39 4.98
C GLN A 169 -24.61 18.36 6.49
N GLY A 170 -23.82 17.36 6.95
CA GLY A 170 -23.45 17.15 8.35
C GLY A 170 -24.49 16.37 9.15
N SER A 171 -25.49 15.79 8.50
CA SER A 171 -26.48 14.91 9.13
C SER A 171 -25.89 13.53 9.37
N GLU A 172 -26.15 12.94 10.53
CA GLU A 172 -25.67 11.62 10.88
C GLU A 172 -26.37 10.55 10.04
N LEU A 173 -25.56 9.66 9.46
CA LEU A 173 -26.01 8.57 8.58
C LEU A 173 -26.33 7.29 9.37
N ARG A 174 -27.09 6.41 8.74
CA ARG A 174 -27.48 5.11 9.31
C ARG A 174 -26.34 4.11 9.17
N THR A 175 -26.41 3.05 9.97
CA THR A 175 -25.57 1.86 9.86
C THR A 175 -25.51 1.35 8.42
N GLY A 176 -24.31 1.11 7.92
CA GLY A 176 -24.05 0.64 6.56
C GLY A 176 -23.91 1.73 5.50
N GLU A 177 -24.40 2.96 5.75
CA GLU A 177 -24.30 4.07 4.81
C GLU A 177 -22.88 4.71 4.87
N PRO A 178 -22.20 4.93 3.73
CA PRO A 178 -20.88 5.56 3.70
C PRO A 178 -20.98 7.07 3.86
N GLY A 179 -20.14 7.66 4.69
CA GLY A 179 -20.05 9.11 4.90
C GLY A 179 -18.75 9.53 5.57
N GLU A 180 -18.57 10.83 5.78
CA GLU A 180 -17.37 11.37 6.41
C GLU A 180 -17.31 10.98 7.90
N LEU A 181 -16.19 10.40 8.31
CA LEU A 181 -15.92 10.05 9.70
C LEU A 181 -15.54 11.29 10.49
N LEU A 182 -16.30 11.59 11.53
CA LEU A 182 -15.99 12.64 12.49
C LEU A 182 -15.60 12.04 13.83
N MET A 183 -14.61 12.64 14.49
CA MET A 183 -14.11 12.18 15.80
C MET A 183 -14.12 13.33 16.82
N ARG A 184 -14.51 13.01 18.05
CA ARG A 184 -14.47 13.93 19.19
C ARG A 184 -13.95 13.23 20.43
N GLY A 185 -13.04 13.91 21.16
CA GLY A 185 -12.49 13.38 22.40
C GLY A 185 -11.27 14.16 22.88
N ASP A 186 -10.81 13.83 24.06
CA ASP A 186 -9.67 14.52 24.68
C ASP A 186 -8.34 14.29 23.94
N HIS A 187 -8.25 13.26 23.13
CA HIS A 187 -7.09 12.95 22.27
C HIS A 187 -7.05 13.82 20.99
N VAL A 188 -8.14 14.49 20.63
CA VAL A 188 -8.18 15.37 19.45
C VAL A 188 -7.31 16.62 19.70
N MET A 189 -6.59 17.04 18.67
CA MET A 189 -5.75 18.25 18.70
C MET A 189 -6.55 19.52 19.04
N LYS A 190 -5.87 20.52 19.56
CA LYS A 190 -6.46 21.87 19.71
C LYS A 190 -6.51 22.65 18.40
N GLY A 191 -5.66 22.29 17.45
CA GLY A 191 -5.56 22.95 16.16
C GLY A 191 -4.14 22.92 15.60
N TYR A 192 -4.00 23.39 14.37
CA TYR A 192 -2.72 23.54 13.70
C TYR A 192 -1.99 24.78 14.18
N LEU A 193 -0.70 24.64 14.48
CA LEU A 193 0.13 25.75 14.96
C LEU A 193 0.19 26.87 13.93
N ASN A 194 -0.12 28.09 14.37
CA ASN A 194 -0.14 29.31 13.55
C ASN A 194 -1.02 29.23 12.28
N ALA A 195 -2.00 28.32 12.26
CA ALA A 195 -2.90 28.13 11.12
C ALA A 195 -4.38 28.05 11.55
N PRO A 196 -4.96 29.14 12.07
CA PRO A 196 -6.34 29.16 12.58
C PRO A 196 -7.38 28.86 11.50
N GLU A 197 -7.18 29.31 10.27
CA GLU A 197 -8.08 29.02 9.16
C GLU A 197 -8.08 27.54 8.78
N ALA A 198 -6.90 26.88 8.74
CA ALA A 198 -6.80 25.46 8.50
C ALA A 198 -7.48 24.68 9.64
N THR A 199 -7.31 25.12 10.87
CA THR A 199 -7.97 24.52 12.04
C THR A 199 -9.50 24.64 11.93
N ALA A 200 -10.04 25.81 11.61
CA ALA A 200 -11.47 26.02 11.48
C ALA A 200 -12.13 25.22 10.35
N ARG A 201 -11.36 24.80 9.34
CA ARG A 201 -11.86 23.93 8.27
C ARG A 201 -12.13 22.50 8.76
N VAL A 202 -11.31 21.99 9.67
CA VAL A 202 -11.36 20.57 10.09
C VAL A 202 -11.91 20.37 11.49
N LEU A 203 -11.90 21.40 12.35
CA LEU A 203 -12.35 21.30 13.75
C LEU A 203 -13.50 22.25 14.01
N ARG A 204 -14.70 21.70 14.24
CA ARG A 204 -15.92 22.46 14.50
C ARG A 204 -16.65 21.87 15.71
N GLU A 205 -16.96 22.69 16.70
CA GLU A 205 -17.69 22.30 17.92
C GLU A 205 -17.08 21.06 18.63
N GLY A 206 -15.74 20.93 18.57
CA GLY A 206 -15.00 19.81 19.14
C GLY A 206 -14.97 18.55 18.26
N TRP A 207 -15.67 18.53 17.11
CA TRP A 207 -15.62 17.46 16.13
C TRP A 207 -14.52 17.70 15.11
N LEU A 208 -13.64 16.73 14.96
CA LEU A 208 -12.61 16.69 13.92
C LEU A 208 -13.16 15.98 12.68
N SER A 209 -13.21 16.70 11.56
CA SER A 209 -13.41 16.12 10.22
C SER A 209 -12.14 15.41 9.81
N THR A 210 -12.18 14.07 9.74
CA THR A 210 -10.99 13.27 9.42
C THR A 210 -10.62 13.32 7.94
N GLY A 211 -11.59 13.65 7.09
CA GLY A 211 -11.49 13.54 5.64
C GLY A 211 -11.49 12.08 5.14
N ASP A 212 -11.69 11.11 6.02
CA ASP A 212 -11.87 9.71 5.66
C ASP A 212 -13.37 9.39 5.55
N ILE A 213 -13.72 8.59 4.57
CA ILE A 213 -15.08 8.06 4.38
C ILE A 213 -15.13 6.69 5.04
N ALA A 214 -16.15 6.46 5.85
CA ALA A 214 -16.30 5.23 6.61
C ALA A 214 -17.74 4.70 6.56
N THR A 215 -17.89 3.43 6.88
CA THR A 215 -19.15 2.79 7.25
C THR A 215 -19.04 2.20 8.65
N VAL A 216 -20.17 1.97 9.31
CA VAL A 216 -20.25 1.23 10.56
C VAL A 216 -21.26 0.10 10.41
N ASP A 217 -20.92 -1.09 10.91
CA ASP A 217 -21.84 -2.23 10.91
C ASP A 217 -22.74 -2.27 12.16
N GLU A 218 -23.68 -3.24 12.20
CA GLU A 218 -24.60 -3.42 13.31
C GLU A 218 -23.93 -3.78 14.64
N GLU A 219 -22.69 -4.31 14.57
CA GLU A 219 -21.88 -4.66 15.76
C GLU A 219 -21.03 -3.48 16.25
N GLY A 220 -21.06 -2.35 15.52
CA GLY A 220 -20.34 -1.12 15.85
C GLY A 220 -18.88 -1.11 15.40
N PHE A 221 -18.47 -1.98 14.47
CA PHE A 221 -17.17 -1.94 13.86
C PHE A 221 -17.15 -0.95 12.69
N TYR A 222 -16.17 -0.08 12.69
CA TYR A 222 -15.95 0.90 11.63
C TYR A 222 -15.01 0.35 10.55
N ARG A 223 -15.32 0.67 9.29
CA ARG A 223 -14.49 0.35 8.13
C ARG A 223 -14.23 1.61 7.33
N ILE A 224 -12.97 1.90 7.04
CA ILE A 224 -12.61 3.00 6.14
C ILE A 224 -12.79 2.50 4.71
N VAL A 225 -13.59 3.22 3.93
CA VAL A 225 -13.90 2.87 2.53
C VAL A 225 -13.27 3.83 1.53
N GLY A 226 -12.69 4.94 2.01
CA GLY A 226 -11.98 5.87 1.13
C GLY A 226 -11.58 7.17 1.81
N ARG A 227 -11.07 8.11 0.99
CA ARG A 227 -10.79 9.49 1.41
C ARG A 227 -11.60 10.48 0.59
N LYS A 228 -12.20 11.44 1.25
CA LYS A 228 -13.02 12.48 0.63
C LYS A 228 -12.31 13.20 -0.53
N LYS A 229 -11.04 13.50 -0.36
CA LYS A 229 -10.20 14.16 -1.38
C LYS A 229 -9.77 13.24 -2.54
N ASN A 230 -9.95 11.94 -2.41
CA ASN A 230 -9.55 10.94 -3.41
C ASN A 230 -10.76 10.42 -4.20
N ILE A 231 -11.99 10.82 -3.83
CA ILE A 231 -13.20 10.42 -4.56
C ILE A 231 -13.03 10.81 -6.04
N VAL A 232 -13.21 9.85 -6.92
CA VAL A 232 -13.20 10.04 -8.37
C VAL A 232 -14.63 10.34 -8.80
N ILE A 233 -14.83 11.47 -9.48
CA ILE A 233 -16.15 11.86 -10.01
C ILE A 233 -16.17 11.52 -11.50
N SER A 234 -16.68 10.35 -11.84
CA SER A 234 -16.79 9.87 -13.21
C SER A 234 -18.23 9.89 -13.67
N GLY A 235 -18.55 10.70 -14.69
CA GLY A 235 -19.90 10.82 -15.22
C GLY A 235 -20.96 11.24 -14.18
N GLY A 236 -20.57 11.98 -13.14
CA GLY A 236 -21.44 12.37 -12.04
C GLY A 236 -21.62 11.33 -10.93
N ILE A 237 -20.90 10.18 -11.03
CA ILE A 237 -20.92 9.10 -10.02
C ILE A 237 -19.69 9.29 -9.12
N ASN A 238 -19.90 9.26 -7.81
CA ASN A 238 -18.84 9.27 -6.81
C ASN A 238 -18.29 7.85 -6.63
N ILE A 239 -17.04 7.64 -7.02
CA ILE A 239 -16.35 6.35 -6.94
C ILE A 239 -15.24 6.47 -5.89
N HIS A 240 -15.21 5.51 -4.97
CA HIS A 240 -14.16 5.40 -3.95
C HIS A 240 -13.02 4.52 -4.48
N PRO A 241 -11.85 5.06 -4.84
CA PRO A 241 -10.75 4.29 -5.43
C PRO A 241 -10.23 3.19 -4.52
N GLU A 242 -10.35 3.39 -3.21
CA GLU A 242 -9.90 2.43 -2.21
C GLU A 242 -10.69 1.11 -2.28
N GLU A 243 -12.00 1.15 -2.58
CA GLU A 243 -12.84 -0.04 -2.78
C GLU A 243 -12.30 -0.91 -3.92
N ILE A 244 -11.91 -0.28 -5.01
CA ILE A 244 -11.34 -0.97 -6.18
C ILE A 244 -9.95 -1.53 -5.86
N THR A 245 -9.14 -0.74 -5.14
CA THR A 245 -7.84 -1.16 -4.65
C THR A 245 -7.95 -2.40 -3.76
N GLU A 246 -8.95 -2.45 -2.88
CA GLU A 246 -9.21 -3.62 -2.03
C GLU A 246 -9.54 -4.86 -2.85
N VAL A 247 -10.42 -4.72 -3.84
CA VAL A 247 -10.78 -5.84 -4.73
C VAL A 247 -9.56 -6.35 -5.47
N LEU A 248 -8.73 -5.48 -6.05
CA LEU A 248 -7.49 -5.89 -6.71
C LEU A 248 -6.54 -6.65 -5.78
N ASN A 249 -6.44 -6.21 -4.53
CA ASN A 249 -5.63 -6.86 -3.50
C ASN A 249 -6.21 -8.22 -3.02
N LEU A 250 -7.46 -8.57 -3.33
CA LEU A 250 -8.00 -9.92 -3.10
C LEU A 250 -7.36 -10.96 -4.04
N SER A 251 -6.84 -10.54 -5.19
CA SER A 251 -6.17 -11.46 -6.11
C SER A 251 -4.85 -11.98 -5.52
N PRO A 252 -4.62 -13.33 -5.52
CA PRO A 252 -3.37 -13.92 -5.04
C PRO A 252 -2.14 -13.53 -5.88
N HIS A 253 -2.38 -13.02 -7.07
CA HIS A 253 -1.33 -12.65 -8.01
C HIS A 253 -0.94 -11.17 -7.90
N VAL A 254 -1.70 -10.36 -7.17
CA VAL A 254 -1.41 -8.93 -6.93
C VAL A 254 -0.59 -8.81 -5.65
N ALA A 255 0.56 -8.17 -5.76
CA ALA A 255 1.44 -7.88 -4.62
C ALA A 255 1.06 -6.55 -3.95
N ASP A 256 0.79 -5.53 -4.75
CA ASP A 256 0.30 -4.21 -4.33
C ASP A 256 -0.62 -3.65 -5.40
N ALA A 257 -1.60 -2.84 -5.00
CA ALA A 257 -2.48 -2.11 -5.89
C ALA A 257 -2.69 -0.67 -5.41
N VAL A 258 -3.01 0.22 -6.33
CA VAL A 258 -3.52 1.57 -6.06
C VAL A 258 -4.46 1.99 -7.18
N THR A 259 -5.54 2.66 -6.82
CA THR A 259 -6.53 3.21 -7.75
C THR A 259 -6.66 4.72 -7.52
N PHE A 260 -6.88 5.47 -8.59
CA PHE A 260 -7.03 6.93 -8.54
C PHE A 260 -7.74 7.46 -9.79
N GLY A 261 -8.22 8.70 -9.72
CA GLY A 261 -8.79 9.40 -10.85
C GLY A 261 -7.72 10.03 -11.74
N VAL A 262 -7.97 10.03 -13.03
CA VAL A 262 -7.26 10.82 -14.02
C VAL A 262 -8.24 11.72 -14.77
N PRO A 263 -7.89 12.98 -15.10
CA PRO A 263 -8.78 13.87 -15.83
C PRO A 263 -9.20 13.28 -17.18
N ASP A 264 -10.48 13.42 -17.52
CA ASP A 264 -11.07 13.01 -18.80
C ASP A 264 -12.01 14.10 -19.34
N GLY A 265 -11.92 14.38 -20.65
CA GLY A 265 -12.69 15.47 -21.28
C GLY A 265 -14.19 15.22 -21.40
N VAL A 266 -14.64 13.97 -21.28
CA VAL A 266 -16.06 13.56 -21.42
C VAL A 266 -16.67 13.24 -20.06
N TRP A 267 -15.95 12.48 -19.25
CA TRP A 267 -16.45 11.95 -17.97
C TRP A 267 -16.05 12.80 -16.76
N GLY A 268 -15.25 13.88 -16.95
CA GLY A 268 -14.63 14.65 -15.90
C GLY A 268 -13.39 13.96 -15.35
N GLU A 269 -13.56 12.76 -14.79
CA GLU A 269 -12.48 11.87 -14.42
C GLU A 269 -12.76 10.43 -14.88
N ARG A 270 -11.70 9.66 -15.08
CA ARG A 270 -11.74 8.21 -15.28
C ARG A 270 -11.00 7.50 -14.16
N VAL A 271 -11.48 6.31 -13.84
CA VAL A 271 -10.86 5.46 -12.84
C VAL A 271 -9.73 4.64 -13.45
N VAL A 272 -8.55 4.77 -12.86
CA VAL A 272 -7.35 4.06 -13.31
C VAL A 272 -6.71 3.37 -12.12
N SER A 273 -6.26 2.14 -12.33
CA SER A 273 -5.51 1.38 -11.32
C SER A 273 -4.09 1.08 -11.80
N ALA A 274 -3.18 0.96 -10.84
CA ALA A 274 -1.85 0.40 -11.06
C ALA A 274 -1.62 -0.73 -10.07
N VAL A 275 -1.04 -1.82 -10.54
CA VAL A 275 -0.73 -3.00 -9.71
C VAL A 275 0.71 -3.43 -9.92
N SER A 276 1.30 -4.04 -8.90
CA SER A 276 2.47 -4.89 -9.06
C SER A 276 2.08 -6.34 -8.81
N LEU A 277 2.64 -7.26 -9.58
CA LEU A 277 2.32 -8.68 -9.47
C LEU A 277 3.31 -9.42 -8.57
N THR A 278 2.85 -10.50 -7.93
CA THR A 278 3.70 -11.41 -7.16
C THR A 278 4.69 -12.17 -8.04
N ASN A 279 4.26 -12.51 -9.28
CA ASN A 279 5.09 -13.13 -10.29
C ASN A 279 4.98 -12.30 -11.59
N PRO A 280 6.07 -11.79 -12.14
CA PRO A 280 6.05 -11.08 -13.42
C PRO A 280 5.43 -11.93 -14.53
N GLY A 281 4.57 -11.32 -15.35
CA GLY A 281 3.89 -12.01 -16.48
C GLY A 281 2.70 -12.89 -16.10
N GLY A 282 2.30 -12.94 -14.81
CA GLY A 282 1.24 -13.84 -14.34
C GLY A 282 -0.18 -13.48 -14.78
N LEU A 283 -0.51 -12.20 -14.97
CA LEU A 283 -1.82 -11.71 -15.38
C LEU A 283 -1.70 -10.51 -16.33
N SER A 284 -2.62 -10.44 -17.29
CA SER A 284 -2.77 -9.29 -18.16
C SER A 284 -3.74 -8.25 -17.56
N GLU A 285 -3.77 -7.04 -18.13
CA GLU A 285 -4.77 -6.00 -17.82
C GLU A 285 -6.20 -6.55 -17.91
N ASN A 286 -6.50 -7.30 -18.98
CA ASN A 286 -7.84 -7.87 -19.21
C ASN A 286 -8.22 -8.92 -18.15
N ASP A 287 -7.27 -9.71 -17.66
CA ASP A 287 -7.52 -10.69 -16.59
C ASP A 287 -7.88 -9.98 -15.29
N LEU A 288 -7.19 -8.89 -14.97
CA LEU A 288 -7.45 -8.07 -13.79
C LEU A 288 -8.79 -7.32 -13.89
N ILE A 289 -9.13 -6.77 -15.06
CA ILE A 289 -10.45 -6.17 -15.32
C ILE A 289 -11.56 -7.22 -15.14
N SER A 290 -11.36 -8.42 -15.71
CA SER A 290 -12.31 -9.52 -15.55
C SER A 290 -12.45 -9.95 -14.10
N PHE A 291 -11.37 -9.94 -13.33
CA PHE A 291 -11.41 -10.19 -11.90
C PHE A 291 -12.21 -9.11 -11.15
N CYS A 292 -12.01 -7.83 -11.48
CA CYS A 292 -12.79 -6.73 -10.87
C CYS A 292 -14.30 -6.89 -11.13
N ARG A 293 -14.71 -7.32 -12.32
CA ARG A 293 -16.13 -7.54 -12.67
C ARG A 293 -16.85 -8.58 -11.81
N VAL A 294 -16.13 -9.47 -11.15
CA VAL A 294 -16.74 -10.46 -10.25
C VAL A 294 -17.20 -9.82 -8.94
N TYR A 295 -16.56 -8.72 -8.52
CA TYR A 295 -16.74 -8.14 -7.19
C TYR A 295 -17.28 -6.72 -7.20
N LEU A 296 -17.20 -6.00 -8.33
CA LEU A 296 -17.58 -4.59 -8.44
C LEU A 296 -18.73 -4.40 -9.43
N GLU A 297 -19.51 -3.36 -9.18
CA GLU A 297 -20.50 -2.85 -10.13
C GLU A 297 -19.80 -2.30 -11.39
N GLU A 298 -20.45 -2.36 -12.55
CA GLU A 298 -19.88 -1.95 -13.84
C GLU A 298 -19.34 -0.51 -13.83
N THR A 299 -19.98 0.39 -13.10
CA THR A 299 -19.58 1.79 -12.95
C THR A 299 -18.27 2.00 -12.17
N LYS A 300 -17.85 0.99 -11.42
CA LYS A 300 -16.63 1.01 -10.60
C LYS A 300 -15.47 0.25 -11.24
N ILE A 301 -15.69 -0.38 -12.40
CA ILE A 301 -14.62 -1.10 -13.09
C ILE A 301 -13.58 -0.08 -13.59
N PRO A 302 -12.29 -0.26 -13.30
CA PRO A 302 -11.25 0.61 -13.83
C PRO A 302 -11.24 0.62 -15.35
N ASP A 303 -11.16 1.80 -15.96
CA ASP A 303 -10.98 1.94 -17.41
C ASP A 303 -9.65 1.34 -17.88
N ARG A 304 -8.64 1.42 -17.05
CA ARG A 304 -7.29 0.88 -17.29
C ARG A 304 -6.68 0.33 -16.01
N ILE A 305 -5.94 -0.77 -16.13
CA ILE A 305 -5.11 -1.32 -15.05
C ILE A 305 -3.68 -1.48 -15.57
N TYR A 306 -2.78 -0.64 -15.07
CA TYR A 306 -1.36 -0.70 -15.41
C TYR A 306 -0.65 -1.73 -14.54
N VAL A 307 -0.02 -2.71 -15.19
CA VAL A 307 0.87 -3.66 -14.50
C VAL A 307 2.27 -3.08 -14.49
N LEU A 308 2.77 -2.75 -13.32
CA LEU A 308 4.10 -2.18 -13.08
C LEU A 308 4.98 -3.17 -12.32
N SER A 309 6.28 -3.11 -12.52
CA SER A 309 7.24 -3.96 -11.78
C SER A 309 7.15 -3.71 -10.27
N THR A 310 7.02 -2.45 -9.86
CA THR A 310 6.83 -2.03 -8.46
C THR A 310 6.01 -0.75 -8.40
N LEU A 311 5.29 -0.54 -7.31
CA LEU A 311 4.64 0.74 -7.03
C LEU A 311 5.57 1.66 -6.21
N PRO A 312 5.80 2.93 -6.64
CA PRO A 312 6.59 3.90 -5.90
C PRO A 312 6.02 4.13 -4.50
N LYS A 313 6.84 3.93 -3.46
CA LYS A 313 6.44 4.10 -2.05
C LYS A 313 7.28 5.16 -1.36
N GLY A 314 6.65 5.86 -0.42
CA GLY A 314 7.33 6.78 0.49
C GLY A 314 8.05 6.06 1.63
N PRO A 315 8.80 6.81 2.48
CA PRO A 315 9.53 6.24 3.61
C PRO A 315 8.66 5.51 4.64
N ALA A 316 7.37 5.85 4.71
CA ALA A 316 6.37 5.18 5.56
C ALA A 316 5.71 3.98 4.88
N GLY A 317 6.19 3.52 3.71
CA GLY A 317 5.65 2.38 2.98
C GLY A 317 4.34 2.65 2.20
N LYS A 318 3.82 3.88 2.22
CA LYS A 318 2.62 4.27 1.47
C LYS A 318 2.95 4.52 0.00
N VAL A 319 2.08 4.04 -0.91
CA VAL A 319 2.19 4.34 -2.34
C VAL A 319 2.04 5.85 -2.57
N ILE A 320 2.93 6.43 -3.37
CA ILE A 320 2.90 7.85 -3.75
C ILE A 320 2.18 7.96 -5.10
N ILE A 321 0.89 8.27 -5.07
CA ILE A 321 0.02 8.32 -6.26
C ILE A 321 0.60 9.23 -7.34
N GLU A 322 1.11 10.40 -7.00
CA GLU A 322 1.69 11.34 -7.99
C GLU A 322 2.88 10.73 -8.74
N LYS A 323 3.75 9.97 -8.05
CA LYS A 323 4.83 9.23 -8.72
C LYS A 323 4.31 8.09 -9.58
N VAL A 324 3.24 7.42 -9.17
CA VAL A 324 2.59 6.41 -10.02
C VAL A 324 2.02 7.04 -11.27
N LYS A 325 1.36 8.20 -11.17
CA LYS A 325 0.87 8.96 -12.33
C LYS A 325 1.99 9.36 -13.29
N GLU A 326 3.13 9.83 -12.76
CA GLU A 326 4.32 10.14 -13.57
C GLU A 326 4.81 8.91 -14.35
N VAL A 327 4.91 7.74 -13.69
CA VAL A 327 5.29 6.48 -14.35
C VAL A 327 4.29 6.09 -15.43
N ILE A 328 2.99 6.17 -15.15
CA ILE A 328 1.93 5.85 -16.12
C ILE A 328 1.97 6.80 -17.32
N GLN A 329 2.15 8.10 -17.10
CA GLN A 329 2.29 9.06 -18.19
C GLN A 329 3.49 8.75 -19.11
N GLN A 330 4.61 8.29 -18.51
CA GLN A 330 5.74 7.83 -19.30
C GLN A 330 5.37 6.57 -20.10
N VAL A 331 4.74 5.57 -19.49
CA VAL A 331 4.27 4.35 -20.17
C VAL A 331 3.34 4.71 -21.34
N ASP A 332 2.36 5.60 -21.13
CA ASP A 332 1.41 6.02 -22.17
C ASP A 332 2.09 6.86 -23.26
N SER A 333 3.07 7.70 -22.92
CA SER A 333 3.85 8.44 -23.92
C SER A 333 4.64 7.49 -24.83
N TYR A 334 5.21 6.42 -24.28
CA TYR A 334 5.86 5.37 -25.05
C TYR A 334 4.88 4.62 -25.96
N ARG A 335 3.69 4.28 -25.46
CA ARG A 335 2.62 3.64 -26.27
C ARG A 335 2.11 4.55 -27.39
N ASN A 336 2.03 5.86 -27.16
CA ASN A 336 1.57 6.83 -28.17
C ASN A 336 2.66 7.22 -29.20
N THR A 337 3.94 7.13 -28.87
CA THR A 337 5.05 7.33 -29.81
C THR A 337 5.11 6.18 -30.84
N ASP A 338 4.33 5.15 -30.63
CA ASP A 338 4.34 3.87 -31.34
C ASP A 338 3.77 3.89 -32.74
N LEU A 339 3.17 4.96 -33.17
CA LEU A 339 2.56 5.02 -34.50
C LEU A 339 3.52 5.48 -35.64
N GLN A 340 4.77 5.91 -35.32
CA GLN A 340 5.69 6.46 -36.35
C GLN A 340 7.17 6.03 -36.25
N GLY A 341 7.57 5.14 -35.30
CA GLY A 341 8.98 4.79 -35.09
C GLY A 341 9.42 3.45 -35.72
N ASP A 342 10.65 3.41 -36.24
CA ASP A 342 11.35 2.17 -36.62
C ASP A 342 11.51 1.22 -35.39
N LEU A 343 11.46 -0.09 -35.62
CA LEU A 343 11.57 -1.15 -34.57
C LEU A 343 12.79 -0.98 -33.65
N LYS A 344 13.91 -0.48 -34.20
CA LYS A 344 15.12 -0.18 -33.42
C LYS A 344 14.90 0.93 -32.39
N SER A 345 14.23 2.00 -32.83
CA SER A 345 13.91 3.14 -31.98
C SER A 345 13.01 2.72 -30.81
N LYS A 346 12.10 1.79 -31.04
CA LYS A 346 11.21 1.21 -30.01
C LYS A 346 11.99 0.42 -28.98
N VAL A 347 12.89 -0.45 -29.41
CA VAL A 347 13.75 -1.23 -28.49
C VAL A 347 14.62 -0.30 -27.64
N ILE A 348 15.20 0.74 -28.22
CA ILE A 348 16.00 1.74 -27.48
C ILE A 348 15.14 2.50 -26.48
N SER A 349 13.92 2.90 -26.83
CA SER A 349 13.02 3.62 -25.93
C SER A 349 12.61 2.77 -24.72
N ILE A 350 12.27 1.50 -24.94
CA ILE A 350 11.93 0.55 -23.87
C ILE A 350 13.14 0.32 -22.96
N ALA A 351 14.33 0.16 -23.55
CA ALA A 351 15.58 0.02 -22.81
C ALA A 351 15.88 1.24 -21.92
N ALA A 352 15.73 2.45 -22.48
CA ALA A 352 15.94 3.71 -21.76
C ALA A 352 15.03 3.81 -20.53
N TYR A 353 13.78 3.38 -20.68
CA TYR A 353 12.81 3.33 -19.59
C TYR A 353 13.23 2.33 -18.50
N CYS A 354 13.50 1.08 -18.87
CA CYS A 354 13.84 0.02 -17.92
C CYS A 354 15.16 0.29 -17.17
N PHE A 355 16.15 0.84 -17.86
CA PHE A 355 17.49 1.13 -17.28
C PHE A 355 17.59 2.52 -16.65
N ARG A 356 16.50 3.33 -16.73
CA ARG A 356 16.43 4.70 -16.15
C ARG A 356 17.53 5.63 -16.67
N VAL A 357 17.81 5.56 -17.95
CA VAL A 357 18.80 6.42 -18.66
C VAL A 357 18.11 7.25 -19.73
N ASN A 358 18.77 8.31 -20.17
CA ASN A 358 18.23 9.11 -21.27
C ASN A 358 18.31 8.34 -22.59
N GLN A 359 17.22 8.32 -23.36
CA GLN A 359 17.14 7.62 -24.65
C GLN A 359 18.21 8.08 -25.66
N PHE A 360 18.60 9.35 -25.62
CA PHE A 360 19.62 9.91 -26.51
C PHE A 360 21.05 9.45 -26.19
N ASP A 361 21.24 8.90 -24.98
CA ASP A 361 22.53 8.35 -24.54
C ASP A 361 22.66 6.85 -24.87
N LEU A 362 21.58 6.22 -25.41
CA LEU A 362 21.56 4.82 -25.79
C LEU A 362 21.76 4.63 -27.30
N SER A 363 22.56 3.61 -27.63
CA SER A 363 22.71 3.08 -28.99
C SER A 363 22.23 1.62 -29.02
N ILE A 364 21.70 1.17 -30.16
CA ILE A 364 21.32 -0.23 -30.38
C ILE A 364 22.46 -1.22 -30.14
N HIS A 365 23.71 -0.75 -30.12
CA HIS A 365 24.91 -1.55 -29.91
C HIS A 365 25.35 -1.60 -28.42
N HIS A 366 24.70 -0.84 -27.54
CA HIS A 366 25.03 -0.85 -26.12
C HIS A 366 24.61 -2.16 -25.44
N GLY A 367 25.40 -2.58 -24.46
CA GLY A 367 25.19 -3.71 -23.57
C GLY A 367 25.24 -3.29 -22.09
N PRO A 368 25.23 -4.25 -21.15
CA PRO A 368 25.32 -3.97 -19.73
C PRO A 368 26.57 -3.17 -19.33
N ASP A 369 27.70 -3.40 -19.97
CA ASP A 369 28.95 -2.71 -19.69
C ASP A 369 28.93 -1.23 -20.13
N ASP A 370 28.08 -0.91 -21.10
CA ASP A 370 27.96 0.43 -21.69
C ASP A 370 26.77 1.22 -21.14
N THR A 371 25.91 0.57 -20.32
CA THR A 371 24.62 1.13 -19.90
C THR A 371 24.49 1.10 -18.37
N THR A 372 24.61 2.27 -17.77
CA THR A 372 24.33 2.41 -16.33
C THR A 372 22.90 1.97 -16.03
N GLY A 373 22.72 1.14 -14.99
CA GLY A 373 21.40 0.64 -14.60
C GLY A 373 20.92 -0.61 -15.33
N TRP A 374 21.70 -1.17 -16.27
CA TRP A 374 21.43 -2.48 -16.84
C TRP A 374 22.09 -3.57 -16.00
N ASP A 375 21.38 -4.09 -15.02
CA ASP A 375 21.73 -5.24 -14.20
C ASP A 375 20.81 -6.44 -14.46
N SER A 376 21.00 -7.55 -13.74
CA SER A 376 20.21 -8.75 -13.93
C SER A 376 18.72 -8.56 -13.66
N LEU A 377 18.33 -7.64 -12.79
CA LEU A 377 16.92 -7.36 -12.48
C LEU A 377 16.28 -6.51 -13.57
N THR A 378 16.94 -5.41 -13.94
CA THR A 378 16.47 -4.52 -14.99
C THR A 378 16.52 -5.16 -16.37
N HIS A 379 17.41 -6.16 -16.57
CA HIS A 379 17.41 -7.02 -17.76
C HIS A 379 16.09 -7.80 -17.90
N LEU A 380 15.62 -8.41 -16.82
CA LEU A 380 14.33 -9.13 -16.83
C LEU A 380 13.15 -8.17 -16.98
N GLU A 381 13.21 -6.97 -16.38
CA GLU A 381 12.21 -5.91 -16.61
C GLU A 381 12.17 -5.50 -18.08
N PHE A 382 13.31 -5.34 -18.71
CA PHE A 382 13.44 -4.99 -20.12
C PHE A 382 12.85 -6.09 -21.03
N VAL A 383 13.17 -7.36 -20.79
CA VAL A 383 12.60 -8.49 -21.54
C VAL A 383 11.07 -8.52 -21.39
N ALA A 384 10.54 -8.41 -20.18
CA ALA A 384 9.10 -8.41 -19.93
C ALA A 384 8.40 -7.24 -20.64
N ALA A 385 9.01 -6.05 -20.66
CA ALA A 385 8.49 -4.89 -21.35
C ALA A 385 8.48 -5.08 -22.89
N LEU A 386 9.50 -5.74 -23.44
CA LEU A 386 9.52 -6.12 -24.86
C LEU A 386 8.43 -7.15 -25.21
N GLU A 387 8.23 -8.16 -24.35
CA GLU A 387 7.19 -9.18 -24.54
C GLU A 387 5.81 -8.56 -24.56
N ASP A 388 5.53 -7.65 -23.62
CA ASP A 388 4.25 -6.96 -23.53
C ASP A 388 4.03 -6.04 -24.73
N HIS A 389 5.05 -5.25 -25.10
CA HIS A 389 4.97 -4.29 -26.19
C HIS A 389 4.76 -4.94 -27.56
N PHE A 390 5.53 -5.99 -27.87
CA PHE A 390 5.51 -6.64 -29.19
C PHE A 390 4.55 -7.84 -29.27
N GLY A 391 3.92 -8.24 -28.15
CA GLY A 391 3.02 -9.38 -28.10
C GLY A 391 3.71 -10.73 -28.36
N ILE A 392 4.99 -10.84 -28.01
CA ILE A 392 5.83 -12.04 -28.19
C ILE A 392 6.20 -12.65 -26.85
N ILE A 393 6.82 -13.82 -26.87
CA ILE A 393 7.41 -14.46 -25.68
C ILE A 393 8.85 -14.88 -26.02
N PHE A 394 9.82 -14.50 -25.19
CA PHE A 394 11.19 -14.96 -25.30
C PHE A 394 11.35 -16.32 -24.57
N SER A 395 12.04 -17.25 -25.20
CA SER A 395 12.47 -18.46 -24.53
C SER A 395 13.61 -18.15 -23.53
N PRO A 396 13.84 -19.00 -22.52
CA PRO A 396 14.95 -18.80 -21.58
C PRO A 396 16.33 -18.66 -22.26
N SER A 397 16.55 -19.38 -23.36
CA SER A 397 17.77 -19.28 -24.13
C SER A 397 17.90 -17.93 -24.87
N GLU A 398 16.81 -17.39 -25.39
CA GLU A 398 16.80 -16.09 -26.06
C GLU A 398 17.04 -14.96 -25.05
N ILE A 399 16.46 -15.05 -23.84
CA ILE A 399 16.70 -14.09 -22.77
C ILE A 399 18.18 -14.01 -22.42
N MET A 400 18.86 -15.15 -22.32
CA MET A 400 20.28 -15.22 -22.01
C MET A 400 21.18 -14.79 -23.18
N GLN A 401 20.67 -14.75 -24.42
CA GLN A 401 21.42 -14.29 -25.59
C GLN A 401 21.38 -12.78 -25.78
N ILE A 402 20.53 -12.05 -25.04
CA ILE A 402 20.46 -10.60 -25.13
C ILE A 402 21.62 -9.98 -24.32
N GLU A 403 22.76 -9.85 -24.97
CA GLU A 403 23.94 -9.17 -24.46
C GLU A 403 24.01 -7.69 -24.88
N ARG A 404 23.24 -7.33 -25.92
CA ARG A 404 23.11 -5.96 -26.48
C ARG A 404 21.69 -5.70 -26.91
N LEU A 405 21.30 -4.44 -26.98
CA LEU A 405 19.98 -4.05 -27.51
C LEU A 405 19.73 -4.55 -28.92
N SER A 406 20.81 -4.66 -29.75
CA SER A 406 20.73 -5.23 -31.08
C SER A 406 20.30 -6.70 -31.11
N ASP A 407 20.57 -7.46 -30.06
CA ASP A 407 20.21 -8.88 -30.03
C ASP A 407 18.71 -9.01 -29.74
N ALA A 408 18.18 -8.24 -28.80
CA ALA A 408 16.75 -8.13 -28.57
C ALA A 408 16.02 -7.71 -29.86
N TRP A 409 16.52 -6.68 -30.55
CA TRP A 409 15.94 -6.23 -31.83
C TRP A 409 15.91 -7.34 -32.88
N LYS A 410 16.99 -8.11 -33.05
CA LYS A 410 17.04 -9.22 -34.02
C LYS A 410 16.01 -10.31 -33.69
N ILE A 411 15.95 -10.76 -32.44
CA ILE A 411 15.02 -11.79 -32.00
C ILE A 411 13.58 -11.32 -32.22
N ILE A 412 13.25 -10.08 -31.88
CA ILE A 412 11.92 -9.49 -32.12
C ILE A 412 11.60 -9.48 -33.63
N THR A 413 12.56 -9.05 -34.45
CA THR A 413 12.37 -8.99 -35.91
C THR A 413 12.08 -10.37 -36.48
N GLU A 414 12.80 -11.40 -36.05
CA GLU A 414 12.59 -12.78 -36.48
C GLU A 414 11.22 -13.30 -36.03
N LYS A 415 10.83 -13.11 -34.81
CA LYS A 415 9.54 -13.58 -34.28
C LYS A 415 8.36 -12.89 -34.98
N LEU A 416 8.43 -11.58 -35.22
CA LEU A 416 7.39 -10.85 -35.93
C LEU A 416 7.30 -11.26 -37.42
N SER A 417 8.42 -11.57 -38.09
CA SER A 417 8.45 -12.05 -39.47
C SER A 417 7.86 -13.46 -39.67
N GLN A 418 7.93 -14.28 -38.63
CA GLN A 418 7.39 -15.65 -38.60
C GLN A 418 5.89 -15.69 -38.23
N GLY A 419 5.21 -14.53 -38.07
CA GLY A 419 3.77 -14.46 -37.75
C GLY A 419 3.44 -14.95 -36.35
N TRP A 420 4.36 -14.83 -35.41
CA TRP A 420 4.16 -15.20 -34.02
C TRP A 420 3.10 -14.29 -33.38
N GLN A 421 1.89 -14.82 -33.17
CA GLN A 421 0.88 -14.21 -32.32
C GLN A 421 0.83 -14.99 -30.99
N LYS A 422 0.63 -14.28 -29.88
CA LYS A 422 0.36 -14.91 -28.57
C LYS A 422 -0.67 -16.03 -28.78
N ARG A 423 -0.29 -17.30 -28.56
CA ARG A 423 -1.30 -18.34 -28.39
C ARG A 423 -2.04 -18.04 -27.09
N PRO A 424 -3.39 -18.06 -27.08
CA PRO A 424 -4.11 -18.05 -25.81
C PRO A 424 -3.62 -19.25 -25.00
N LEU A 425 -3.23 -18.99 -23.76
CA LEU A 425 -2.89 -20.05 -22.80
C LEU A 425 -4.12 -20.95 -22.62
N PRO A 426 -3.88 -22.29 -22.48
CA PRO A 426 -4.96 -23.25 -22.26
C PRO A 426 -5.69 -23.03 -20.94
#